data_e6d9d29c838ccca51ee480d1af91bc4c
#
_entry.id   e6d9d29c838ccca51ee480d1af91bc4c
#
_cell.length_a   1.000
_cell.length_b   1.000
_cell.length_c   1.000
_cell.angle_alpha   90.00
_cell.angle_beta   90.00
_cell.angle_gamma   90.00
#
_symmetry.space_group_name_H-M   'P 1'
#
loop_
_entity.id
_entity.type
_entity.pdbx_description
1 polymer ?
#
loop_
_entity_poly.entity_id
_entity_poly.type
_entity_poly.pdbx_seq_one_letter_code
_entity_poly.pdbx_strand_id
1 'polypeptide(L)'
;MKNRLKNITRSILSKDWGTLYKVDFDFLFKDGSWKRLSRESYDRGSGTCILLYNKEKSSVILTKQFRMAIYDENLPEGGMSIEVCAGSIDDGENPDDCVIREVEEEVGYEIKKVQRVFESYISPGATTEKSYMYVAEYTDGMKNYSGGGVEEEGEEIEVLELPFHKVLEMIKANKIKDARTIMLMQYAQINNLL
;
A
#
# COMPACT_ATOMS: atom_id res chain seq x y z
N MET A 1 17.54 -20.97 8.68
CA MET A 1 17.12 -21.08 7.27
C MET A 1 18.24 -20.92 6.25
N LYS A 2 19.32 -20.17 6.52
CA LYS A 2 20.44 -19.97 5.56
C LYS A 2 21.01 -21.26 4.93
N ASN A 3 20.93 -22.39 5.64
CA ASN A 3 21.48 -23.67 5.18
C ASN A 3 20.51 -24.53 4.33
N ARG A 4 19.29 -24.00 3.97
CA ARG A 4 18.30 -24.75 3.20
C ARG A 4 18.18 -24.27 1.76
N LEU A 5 18.99 -23.30 1.34
CA LEU A 5 19.03 -22.74 0.00
C LEU A 5 20.45 -22.77 -0.55
N LYS A 6 20.60 -23.17 -1.80
CA LYS A 6 21.85 -23.09 -2.56
C LYS A 6 21.59 -22.94 -4.07
N ASN A 7 22.65 -22.64 -4.83
CA ASN A 7 22.61 -22.51 -6.28
C ASN A 7 21.50 -21.55 -6.77
N ILE A 8 21.38 -20.40 -6.11
CA ILE A 8 20.39 -19.39 -6.45
C ILE A 8 20.88 -18.63 -7.69
N THR A 9 20.06 -18.61 -8.74
CA THR A 9 20.29 -17.83 -9.95
C THR A 9 19.05 -17.00 -10.26
N ARG A 10 19.26 -15.79 -10.80
CA ARG A 10 18.18 -14.90 -11.23
C ARG A 10 18.36 -14.56 -12.69
N SER A 11 17.28 -14.61 -13.45
CA SER A 11 17.20 -14.09 -14.82
C SER A 11 16.00 -13.16 -14.95
N ILE A 12 16.14 -12.10 -15.75
CA ILE A 12 15.06 -11.15 -16.00
C ILE A 12 14.13 -11.75 -17.05
N LEU A 13 12.84 -11.83 -16.76
CA LEU A 13 11.78 -12.20 -17.71
C LEU A 13 11.20 -10.96 -18.40
N SER A 14 11.02 -9.87 -17.65
CA SER A 14 10.55 -8.58 -18.15
C SER A 14 11.12 -7.46 -17.28
N LYS A 15 11.41 -6.32 -17.89
CA LYS A 15 11.82 -5.11 -17.20
C LYS A 15 11.16 -3.92 -17.90
N ASP A 16 10.16 -3.37 -17.23
CA ASP A 16 9.42 -2.21 -17.67
C ASP A 16 9.17 -1.31 -16.44
N TRP A 17 7.95 -1.09 -16.01
CA TRP A 17 7.63 -0.34 -14.79
C TRP A 17 8.23 -0.97 -13.52
N GLY A 18 8.25 -2.30 -13.44
CA GLY A 18 9.00 -3.07 -12.45
C GLY A 18 9.78 -4.18 -13.13
N THR A 19 10.50 -5.00 -12.39
CA THR A 19 11.27 -6.11 -12.92
C THR A 19 10.67 -7.45 -12.50
N LEU A 20 10.29 -8.26 -13.48
CA LEU A 20 9.90 -9.65 -13.26
C LEU A 20 11.12 -10.56 -13.39
N TYR A 21 11.46 -11.25 -12.32
CA TYR A 21 12.54 -12.22 -12.27
C TYR A 21 12.02 -13.64 -12.29
N LYS A 22 12.75 -14.53 -13.00
CA LYS A 22 12.75 -15.95 -12.72
C LYS A 22 13.88 -16.26 -11.75
N VAL A 23 13.58 -16.91 -10.64
CA VAL A 23 14.55 -17.30 -9.61
C VAL A 23 14.59 -18.81 -9.52
N ASP A 24 15.70 -19.41 -9.93
CA ASP A 24 15.96 -20.85 -9.80
C ASP A 24 16.85 -21.10 -8.58
N PHE A 25 16.53 -22.12 -7.77
CA PHE A 25 17.27 -22.43 -6.54
C PHE A 25 17.08 -23.89 -6.14
N ASP A 26 18.04 -24.43 -5.41
CA ASP A 26 17.89 -25.71 -4.75
C ASP A 26 17.39 -25.49 -3.31
N PHE A 27 16.35 -26.21 -2.93
CA PHE A 27 15.74 -26.15 -1.60
C PHE A 27 15.84 -27.50 -0.89
N LEU A 28 16.34 -27.48 0.35
CA LEU A 28 16.39 -28.65 1.22
C LEU A 28 15.04 -28.88 1.91
N PHE A 29 14.37 -29.97 1.59
CA PHE A 29 13.13 -30.38 2.21
C PHE A 29 13.35 -31.00 3.59
N LYS A 30 12.27 -31.18 4.35
CA LYS A 30 12.31 -31.74 5.73
C LYS A 30 12.78 -33.18 5.75
N ASP A 31 12.57 -33.95 4.68
CA ASP A 31 13.01 -35.33 4.48
C ASP A 31 14.50 -35.47 4.13
N GLY A 32 15.23 -34.33 4.10
CA GLY A 32 16.64 -34.28 3.73
C GLY A 32 16.91 -34.22 2.21
N SER A 33 15.88 -34.30 1.37
CA SER A 33 16.05 -34.24 -0.08
C SER A 33 16.28 -32.83 -0.57
N TRP A 34 17.19 -32.65 -1.54
CA TRP A 34 17.37 -31.43 -2.29
C TRP A 34 16.54 -31.47 -3.57
N LYS A 35 15.74 -30.42 -3.82
CA LYS A 35 14.98 -30.31 -5.08
C LYS A 35 15.25 -28.97 -5.74
N ARG A 36 15.43 -28.99 -7.06
CA ARG A 36 15.49 -27.77 -7.89
C ARG A 36 14.11 -27.20 -8.02
N LEU A 37 13.94 -25.93 -7.67
CA LEU A 37 12.70 -25.17 -7.75
C LEU A 37 12.90 -23.92 -8.59
N SER A 38 11.83 -23.44 -9.17
CA SER A 38 11.77 -22.15 -9.86
C SER A 38 10.58 -21.34 -9.32
N ARG A 39 10.76 -20.03 -9.21
CA ARG A 39 9.70 -19.07 -8.83
C ARG A 39 9.83 -17.81 -9.66
N GLU A 40 8.72 -17.16 -9.89
CA GLU A 40 8.71 -15.80 -10.39
C GLU A 40 8.66 -14.84 -9.19
N SER A 41 9.31 -13.69 -9.32
CA SER A 41 9.35 -12.66 -8.30
C SER A 41 9.30 -11.31 -8.99
N TYR A 42 8.22 -10.56 -8.74
CA TYR A 42 8.08 -9.20 -9.28
C TYR A 42 8.61 -8.18 -8.27
N ASP A 43 9.49 -7.32 -8.74
CA ASP A 43 10.12 -6.25 -7.98
C ASP A 43 9.72 -4.90 -8.58
N ARG A 44 8.97 -4.11 -7.82
CA ARG A 44 8.52 -2.75 -8.16
C ARG A 44 8.93 -1.72 -7.10
N GLY A 45 9.84 -2.10 -6.21
CA GLY A 45 10.19 -1.28 -5.05
C GLY A 45 9.26 -1.51 -3.86
N SER A 46 9.39 -0.66 -2.89
CA SER A 46 8.57 -0.62 -1.68
C SER A 46 7.71 0.65 -1.67
N GLY A 47 6.67 0.67 -0.85
CA GLY A 47 5.78 1.82 -0.75
C GLY A 47 5.42 2.17 0.69
N THR A 48 4.80 3.33 0.86
CA THR A 48 4.21 3.78 2.10
C THR A 48 2.70 3.89 1.98
N CYS A 49 1.99 3.83 3.09
CA CYS A 49 0.59 4.21 3.15
C CYS A 49 0.23 4.71 4.54
N ILE A 50 -0.81 5.54 4.61
CA ILE A 50 -1.19 6.21 5.85
C ILE A 50 -2.70 6.36 5.99
N LEU A 51 -3.22 6.08 7.19
CA LEU A 51 -4.57 6.47 7.59
C LEU A 51 -4.49 7.81 8.33
N LEU A 52 -5.04 8.85 7.71
CA LEU A 52 -5.30 10.12 8.38
C LEU A 52 -6.64 10.05 9.11
N TYR A 53 -6.65 10.40 10.39
CA TYR A 53 -7.85 10.37 11.21
C TYR A 53 -8.07 11.68 11.98
N ASN A 54 -9.34 12.05 12.21
CA ASN A 54 -9.73 13.25 12.97
C ASN A 54 -10.63 12.83 14.13
N LYS A 55 -10.17 13.06 15.37
CA LYS A 55 -10.88 12.66 16.57
C LYS A 55 -12.14 13.48 16.81
N GLU A 56 -12.09 14.79 16.52
CA GLU A 56 -13.22 15.69 16.76
C GLU A 56 -14.40 15.35 15.86
N LYS A 57 -14.11 15.04 14.59
CA LYS A 57 -15.13 14.67 13.57
C LYS A 57 -15.46 13.18 13.55
N SER A 58 -14.66 12.34 14.21
CA SER A 58 -14.70 10.89 14.06
C SER A 58 -14.66 10.48 12.58
N SER A 59 -13.77 11.09 11.80
CA SER A 59 -13.62 10.89 10.34
C SER A 59 -12.22 10.46 9.97
N VAL A 60 -12.09 9.91 8.76
CA VAL A 60 -10.82 9.53 8.12
C VAL A 60 -10.76 10.06 6.70
N ILE A 61 -9.55 10.29 6.19
CA ILE A 61 -9.29 10.62 4.79
C ILE A 61 -8.91 9.35 4.05
N LEU A 62 -9.57 9.13 2.93
CA LEU A 62 -9.27 8.10 1.94
C LEU A 62 -9.13 8.73 0.56
N THR A 63 -8.54 8.01 -0.35
CA THR A 63 -8.42 8.35 -1.78
C THR A 63 -9.27 7.39 -2.60
N LYS A 64 -9.77 7.85 -3.74
CA LYS A 64 -10.41 6.99 -4.73
C LYS A 64 -9.77 7.26 -6.07
N GLN A 65 -9.23 6.21 -6.69
CA GLN A 65 -8.47 6.30 -7.92
C GLN A 65 -8.62 5.05 -8.78
N PHE A 66 -8.28 5.17 -10.07
CA PHE A 66 -8.29 4.05 -11.00
C PHE A 66 -7.05 3.17 -10.82
N ARG A 67 -7.25 1.85 -10.81
CA ARG A 67 -6.19 0.83 -10.73
C ARG A 67 -6.37 -0.20 -11.86
N MET A 68 -5.56 -0.09 -12.92
CA MET A 68 -5.66 -1.00 -14.07
C MET A 68 -5.52 -2.47 -13.67
N ALA A 69 -4.73 -2.80 -12.66
CA ALA A 69 -4.51 -4.19 -12.22
C ALA A 69 -5.76 -4.88 -11.67
N ILE A 70 -6.76 -4.12 -11.24
CA ILE A 70 -8.05 -4.65 -10.74
C ILE A 70 -9.24 -4.29 -11.65
N TYR A 71 -8.94 -3.77 -12.86
CA TYR A 71 -9.98 -3.45 -13.82
C TYR A 71 -10.72 -4.71 -14.28
N ASP A 72 -12.04 -4.67 -14.22
CA ASP A 72 -12.95 -5.68 -14.79
C ASP A 72 -14.15 -4.94 -15.38
N GLU A 73 -14.36 -5.08 -16.68
CA GLU A 73 -15.46 -4.42 -17.40
C GLU A 73 -16.85 -4.88 -16.95
N ASN A 74 -16.93 -6.04 -16.27
CA ASN A 74 -18.19 -6.59 -15.76
C ASN A 74 -18.53 -6.11 -14.34
N LEU A 75 -17.62 -5.39 -13.69
CA LEU A 75 -17.83 -4.86 -12.35
C LEU A 75 -18.26 -3.38 -12.39
N PRO A 76 -19.23 -2.98 -11.56
CA PRO A 76 -19.70 -1.59 -11.50
C PRO A 76 -18.60 -0.58 -11.17
N GLU A 77 -17.61 -1.00 -10.38
CA GLU A 77 -16.48 -0.18 -9.95
C GLU A 77 -15.50 0.12 -11.10
N GLY A 78 -15.46 -0.74 -12.15
CA GLY A 78 -14.66 -0.53 -13.35
C GLY A 78 -13.16 -0.29 -13.10
N GLY A 79 -12.60 -0.85 -12.03
CA GLY A 79 -11.21 -0.63 -11.63
C GLY A 79 -10.99 0.55 -10.66
N MET A 80 -12.06 1.27 -10.25
CA MET A 80 -11.93 2.27 -9.19
C MET A 80 -11.73 1.62 -7.83
N SER A 81 -10.73 2.07 -7.09
CA SER A 81 -10.38 1.60 -5.74
C SER A 81 -10.49 2.72 -4.72
N ILE A 82 -10.99 2.39 -3.52
CA ILE A 82 -10.99 3.29 -2.38
C ILE A 82 -9.91 2.79 -1.42
N GLU A 83 -8.92 3.63 -1.17
CA GLU A 83 -7.69 3.29 -0.47
C GLU A 83 -7.31 4.36 0.56
N VAL A 84 -6.43 4.05 1.48
CA VAL A 84 -5.67 5.05 2.23
C VAL A 84 -4.66 5.72 1.31
N CYS A 85 -4.27 6.97 1.58
CA CYS A 85 -3.19 7.67 0.88
C CYS A 85 -1.92 6.79 0.87
N ALA A 86 -1.30 6.62 -0.30
CA ALA A 86 -0.21 5.67 -0.48
C ALA A 86 0.63 5.97 -1.72
N GLY A 87 1.96 5.91 -1.58
CA GLY A 87 2.84 6.08 -2.72
C GLY A 87 4.10 5.23 -2.70
N SER A 88 4.86 5.32 -3.77
CA SER A 88 6.11 4.61 -3.95
C SER A 88 7.26 5.35 -3.29
N ILE A 89 8.18 4.62 -2.67
CA ILE A 89 9.41 5.18 -2.11
C ILE A 89 10.42 5.34 -3.22
N ASP A 90 10.91 6.55 -3.43
CA ASP A 90 11.95 6.85 -4.41
C ASP A 90 13.31 6.28 -3.99
N ASP A 91 14.22 6.15 -4.96
CA ASP A 91 15.57 5.65 -4.71
C ASP A 91 16.31 6.51 -3.68
N GLY A 92 16.58 5.92 -2.52
CA GLY A 92 17.27 6.58 -1.41
C GLY A 92 16.38 7.43 -0.50
N GLU A 93 15.08 7.51 -0.77
CA GLU A 93 14.12 8.21 0.07
C GLU A 93 13.85 7.43 1.38
N ASN A 94 13.65 8.16 2.48
CA ASN A 94 13.23 7.57 3.74
C ASN A 94 11.71 7.35 3.73
N PRO A 95 11.20 6.18 4.18
CA PRO A 95 9.76 5.92 4.23
C PRO A 95 8.94 6.96 5.01
N ASP A 96 9.51 7.58 6.06
CA ASP A 96 8.81 8.60 6.85
C ASP A 96 8.68 9.92 6.06
N ASP A 97 9.68 10.28 5.25
CA ASP A 97 9.66 11.47 4.39
C ASP A 97 8.72 11.24 3.19
N CYS A 98 8.79 10.06 2.57
CA CYS A 98 7.90 9.66 1.49
C CYS A 98 6.42 9.80 1.89
N VAL A 99 6.01 9.23 3.01
CA VAL A 99 4.60 9.27 3.42
C VAL A 99 4.10 10.70 3.69
N ILE A 100 4.97 11.61 4.15
CA ILE A 100 4.62 13.03 4.34
C ILE A 100 4.41 13.71 2.98
N ARG A 101 5.31 13.48 2.02
CA ARG A 101 5.21 13.99 0.64
C ARG A 101 3.92 13.51 -0.01
N GLU A 102 3.63 12.22 0.04
CA GLU A 102 2.41 11.62 -0.56
C GLU A 102 1.12 12.20 0.06
N VAL A 103 1.09 12.45 1.36
CA VAL A 103 -0.07 13.12 1.99
C VAL A 103 -0.26 14.53 1.44
N GLU A 104 0.81 15.25 1.19
CA GLU A 104 0.72 16.57 0.59
C GLU A 104 0.21 16.49 -0.86
N GLU A 105 0.77 15.61 -1.68
CA GLU A 105 0.44 15.46 -3.11
C GLU A 105 -0.96 14.90 -3.33
N GLU A 106 -1.31 13.77 -2.68
CA GLU A 106 -2.57 13.10 -2.92
C GLU A 106 -3.77 13.76 -2.24
N VAL A 107 -3.61 14.23 -0.97
CA VAL A 107 -4.75 14.69 -0.17
C VAL A 107 -4.69 16.14 0.28
N GLY A 108 -3.57 16.84 0.04
CA GLY A 108 -3.42 18.27 0.26
C GLY A 108 -3.28 18.70 1.72
N TYR A 109 -2.87 17.81 2.62
CA TYR A 109 -2.68 18.10 4.04
C TYR A 109 -1.20 18.20 4.39
N GLU A 110 -0.83 19.23 5.17
CA GLU A 110 0.51 19.36 5.76
C GLU A 110 0.55 18.64 7.11
N ILE A 111 1.19 17.46 7.16
CA ILE A 111 1.40 16.71 8.37
C ILE A 111 2.88 16.75 8.76
N LYS A 112 3.17 16.87 10.08
CA LYS A 112 4.56 16.98 10.59
C LYS A 112 4.99 15.77 11.40
N LYS A 113 4.04 14.94 11.82
CA LYS A 113 4.31 13.76 12.65
C LYS A 113 3.49 12.59 12.16
N VAL A 114 4.15 11.49 11.91
CA VAL A 114 3.55 10.22 11.53
C VAL A 114 3.95 9.15 12.54
N GLN A 115 3.07 8.19 12.77
CA GLN A 115 3.37 7.03 13.60
C GLN A 115 3.39 5.81 12.69
N ARG A 116 4.56 5.18 12.52
CA ARG A 116 4.66 3.89 11.85
C ARG A 116 4.04 2.81 12.74
N VAL A 117 3.12 2.04 12.17
CA VAL A 117 2.38 1.01 12.90
C VAL A 117 2.67 -0.39 12.38
N PHE A 118 2.99 -0.53 11.09
CA PHE A 118 3.36 -1.81 10.48
C PHE A 118 4.48 -1.65 9.46
N GLU A 119 5.23 -2.73 9.27
CA GLU A 119 6.03 -3.04 8.10
C GLU A 119 5.60 -4.44 7.64
N SER A 120 5.08 -4.58 6.43
CA SER A 120 4.55 -5.85 5.96
C SER A 120 4.82 -6.09 4.48
N TYR A 121 4.94 -7.36 4.11
CA TYR A 121 4.87 -7.78 2.71
C TYR A 121 3.42 -7.91 2.30
N ILE A 122 3.04 -7.29 1.19
CA ILE A 122 1.65 -7.31 0.70
C ILE A 122 1.32 -8.65 0.02
N SER A 123 2.24 -9.16 -0.79
CA SER A 123 2.06 -10.44 -1.49
C SER A 123 3.36 -11.24 -1.53
N PRO A 124 3.82 -11.82 -0.39
CA PRO A 124 5.14 -12.44 -0.26
C PRO A 124 5.34 -13.68 -1.14
N GLY A 125 4.29 -14.22 -1.74
CA GLY A 125 4.35 -15.33 -2.68
C GLY A 125 4.71 -14.91 -4.12
N ALA A 126 4.61 -13.61 -4.45
CA ALA A 126 4.74 -13.11 -5.82
C ALA A 126 5.60 -11.85 -5.95
N THR A 127 5.59 -10.96 -4.95
CA THR A 127 6.27 -9.67 -5.01
C THR A 127 7.31 -9.52 -3.91
N THR A 128 8.31 -8.65 -4.15
CA THR A 128 9.28 -8.22 -3.13
C THR A 128 8.79 -7.03 -2.34
N GLU A 129 7.67 -6.44 -2.72
CA GLU A 129 7.13 -5.20 -2.17
C GLU A 129 6.89 -5.28 -0.67
N LYS A 130 7.49 -4.33 0.06
CA LYS A 130 7.14 -4.00 1.43
C LYS A 130 6.27 -2.76 1.47
N SER A 131 5.29 -2.73 2.34
CA SER A 131 4.51 -1.55 2.66
C SER A 131 4.84 -1.09 4.08
N TYR A 132 5.26 0.16 4.23
CA TYR A 132 5.43 0.86 5.50
C TYR A 132 4.13 1.60 5.80
N MET A 133 3.44 1.22 6.87
CA MET A 133 2.10 1.67 7.18
C MET A 133 2.08 2.60 8.38
N TYR A 134 1.37 3.71 8.23
CA TYR A 134 1.35 4.80 9.19
C TYR A 134 -0.06 5.21 9.59
N VAL A 135 -0.15 5.93 10.69
CA VAL A 135 -1.32 6.70 11.09
C VAL A 135 -0.90 8.11 11.49
N ALA A 136 -1.75 9.09 11.25
CA ALA A 136 -1.55 10.44 11.76
C ALA A 136 -2.91 11.12 12.02
N GLU A 137 -2.95 11.94 13.06
CA GLU A 137 -4.10 12.80 13.34
C GLU A 137 -4.03 14.06 12.46
N TYR A 138 -5.16 14.39 11.79
CA TYR A 138 -5.29 15.62 11.04
C TYR A 138 -6.35 16.54 11.66
N THR A 139 -6.24 17.83 11.34
CA THR A 139 -7.26 18.85 11.63
C THR A 139 -7.54 19.65 10.35
N ASP A 140 -8.67 20.35 10.28
CA ASP A 140 -9.00 21.17 9.10
C ASP A 140 -7.96 22.24 8.81
N GLY A 141 -7.30 22.79 9.84
CA GLY A 141 -6.25 23.78 9.70
C GLY A 141 -4.95 23.28 9.05
N MET A 142 -4.83 21.97 8.83
CA MET A 142 -3.69 21.36 8.14
C MET A 142 -3.91 21.20 6.63
N LYS A 143 -5.11 21.50 6.13
CA LYS A 143 -5.42 21.41 4.71
C LYS A 143 -4.95 22.66 3.96
N ASN A 144 -3.97 22.50 3.07
CA ASN A 144 -3.38 23.60 2.28
C ASN A 144 -4.05 23.75 0.90
N TYR A 145 -4.44 22.63 0.28
CA TYR A 145 -5.09 22.61 -1.05
C TYR A 145 -5.97 21.35 -1.22
N SER A 146 -6.51 21.14 -2.43
CA SER A 146 -7.47 20.06 -2.69
C SER A 146 -6.87 18.66 -2.68
N GLY A 147 -5.55 18.53 -2.88
CA GLY A 147 -4.94 17.27 -3.28
C GLY A 147 -5.31 16.92 -4.73
N GLY A 148 -5.23 15.65 -5.07
CA GLY A 148 -5.65 15.16 -6.38
C GLY A 148 -4.60 14.30 -7.08
N GLY A 149 -3.40 14.17 -6.48
CA GLY A 149 -2.24 13.49 -7.05
C GLY A 149 -1.48 14.36 -8.05
N VAL A 150 -0.53 13.77 -8.75
CA VAL A 150 0.36 14.44 -9.70
C VAL A 150 -0.05 14.05 -11.13
N GLU A 151 -0.57 15.03 -11.89
CA GLU A 151 -1.07 14.79 -13.27
C GLU A 151 0.01 14.22 -14.19
N GLU A 152 1.26 14.69 -14.04
CA GLU A 152 2.42 14.20 -14.82
C GLU A 152 2.71 12.72 -14.59
N GLU A 153 2.29 12.16 -13.45
CA GLU A 153 2.38 10.74 -13.11
C GLU A 153 1.15 9.94 -13.53
N GLY A 154 0.17 10.60 -14.15
CA GLY A 154 -1.08 10.00 -14.62
C GLY A 154 -2.06 9.72 -13.49
N GLU A 155 -1.96 10.46 -12.38
CA GLU A 155 -2.86 10.35 -11.25
C GLU A 155 -4.06 11.27 -11.39
N GLU A 156 -5.23 10.71 -11.10
CA GLU A 156 -6.50 11.44 -10.93
C GLU A 156 -7.16 10.90 -9.66
N ILE A 157 -6.99 11.61 -8.56
CA ILE A 157 -7.36 11.16 -7.21
C ILE A 157 -8.53 11.98 -6.67
N GLU A 158 -9.61 11.31 -6.31
CA GLU A 158 -10.72 11.88 -5.55
C GLU A 158 -10.45 11.73 -4.05
N VAL A 159 -10.35 12.84 -3.31
CA VAL A 159 -10.13 12.84 -1.85
C VAL A 159 -11.48 12.70 -1.14
N LEU A 160 -11.59 11.70 -0.27
CA LEU A 160 -12.81 11.37 0.47
C LEU A 160 -12.59 11.57 1.96
N GLU A 161 -13.29 12.52 2.58
CA GLU A 161 -13.41 12.59 4.05
C GLU A 161 -14.69 11.85 4.47
N LEU A 162 -14.55 10.72 5.17
CA LEU A 162 -15.67 9.85 5.51
C LEU A 162 -15.73 9.60 7.02
N PRO A 163 -16.94 9.49 7.62
CA PRO A 163 -17.09 9.04 8.97
C PRO A 163 -16.47 7.64 9.19
N PHE A 164 -15.73 7.46 10.27
CA PHE A 164 -15.02 6.22 10.57
C PHE A 164 -15.94 4.99 10.54
N HIS A 165 -17.12 5.07 11.20
CA HIS A 165 -18.09 3.97 11.21
C HIS A 165 -18.57 3.62 9.79
N LYS A 166 -18.70 4.63 8.90
CA LYS A 166 -19.14 4.42 7.53
C LYS A 166 -18.11 3.63 6.72
N VAL A 167 -16.82 3.91 6.92
CA VAL A 167 -15.74 3.16 6.27
C VAL A 167 -15.74 1.70 6.75
N LEU A 168 -15.97 1.43 8.04
CA LEU A 168 -16.11 0.07 8.55
C LEU A 168 -17.30 -0.68 7.91
N GLU A 169 -18.44 0.01 7.71
CA GLU A 169 -19.58 -0.57 6.98
C GLU A 169 -19.21 -0.89 5.51
N MET A 170 -18.46 0.00 4.85
CA MET A 170 -18.02 -0.20 3.47
C MET A 170 -17.07 -1.40 3.33
N ILE A 171 -16.16 -1.59 4.30
CA ILE A 171 -15.29 -2.77 4.38
C ILE A 171 -16.14 -4.04 4.55
N LYS A 172 -17.07 -4.03 5.52
CA LYS A 172 -17.98 -5.16 5.76
C LYS A 172 -18.83 -5.52 4.55
N ALA A 173 -19.21 -4.53 3.75
CA ALA A 173 -19.99 -4.69 2.54
C ALA A 173 -19.13 -5.01 1.29
N ASN A 174 -17.81 -5.26 1.44
CA ASN A 174 -16.84 -5.48 0.36
C ASN A 174 -16.79 -4.35 -0.69
N LYS A 175 -17.12 -3.11 -0.31
CA LYS A 175 -16.95 -1.92 -1.16
C LYS A 175 -15.52 -1.39 -1.12
N ILE A 176 -14.82 -1.59 -0.01
CA ILE A 176 -13.39 -1.35 0.14
C ILE A 176 -12.69 -2.70 0.18
N LYS A 177 -11.75 -2.91 -0.76
CA LYS A 177 -11.07 -4.20 -0.98
C LYS A 177 -9.56 -4.09 -0.82
N ASP A 178 -9.01 -2.86 -0.72
CA ASP A 178 -7.58 -2.67 -0.48
C ASP A 178 -7.18 -3.18 0.91
N ALA A 179 -6.22 -4.11 0.93
CA ALA A 179 -5.79 -4.76 2.17
C ALA A 179 -5.12 -3.79 3.16
N ARG A 180 -4.36 -2.80 2.67
CA ARG A 180 -3.67 -1.80 3.49
C ARG A 180 -4.69 -0.93 4.23
N THR A 181 -5.73 -0.49 3.52
CA THR A 181 -6.87 0.25 4.09
C THR A 181 -7.57 -0.56 5.17
N ILE A 182 -7.90 -1.83 4.89
CA ILE A 182 -8.54 -2.72 5.86
C ILE A 182 -7.67 -2.88 7.10
N MET A 183 -6.36 -3.11 6.94
CA MET A 183 -5.42 -3.29 8.05
C MET A 183 -5.34 -2.02 8.94
N LEU A 184 -5.22 -0.84 8.33
CA LEU A 184 -5.11 0.41 9.06
C LEU A 184 -6.43 0.81 9.75
N MET A 185 -7.57 0.56 9.11
CA MET A 185 -8.88 0.75 9.73
C MET A 185 -9.11 -0.18 10.93
N GLN A 186 -8.70 -1.45 10.82
CA GLN A 186 -8.73 -2.39 11.94
C GLN A 186 -7.75 -1.99 13.05
N TYR A 187 -6.55 -1.52 12.69
CA TYR A 187 -5.60 -0.98 13.67
C TYR A 187 -6.22 0.19 14.45
N ALA A 188 -6.85 1.14 13.74
CA ALA A 188 -7.50 2.29 14.37
C ALA A 188 -8.63 1.85 15.32
N GLN A 189 -9.44 0.86 14.93
CA GLN A 189 -10.52 0.31 15.74
C GLN A 189 -9.99 -0.40 17.00
N ILE A 190 -9.00 -1.28 16.85
CA ILE A 190 -8.43 -2.07 17.98
C ILE A 190 -7.74 -1.16 18.99
N ASN A 191 -7.10 -0.08 18.53
CA ASN A 191 -6.36 0.85 19.39
C ASN A 191 -7.20 2.06 19.84
N ASN A 192 -8.50 2.09 19.53
CA ASN A 192 -9.44 3.16 19.91
C ASN A 192 -8.89 4.55 19.52
N LEU A 193 -8.44 4.71 18.27
CA LEU A 193 -7.97 6.01 17.77
C LEU A 193 -9.13 7.00 17.55
N LEU A 194 -10.36 6.46 17.30
CA LEU A 194 -11.60 7.18 17.01
C LEU A 194 -12.76 6.59 17.79
#